data_b02962acc2669043291faac1075a22a0
#
_entry.id   b02962acc2669043291faac1075a22a0
#
_cell.length_a   1.000
_cell.length_b   1.000
_cell.length_c   1.000
_cell.angle_alpha   90.00
_cell.angle_beta   90.00
_cell.angle_gamma   90.00
#
_symmetry.space_group_name_H-M   'P 1'
#
loop_
_entity.id
_entity.type
_entity.pdbx_description
1 polymer ?
#
loop_
_entity_poly.entity_id
_entity_poly.type
_entity_poly.pdbx_seq_one_letter_code
_entity_poly.pdbx_strand_id
1 'polypeptide(L)'
;MTKRYGKFFRYIGVHILFSLLFCVQYVLKSVNLQSINGRKDSQWMLRHQDCLYKSGYGYKINNKENDMKKYNFNAGPSILPREVIEATASACLDFEGSGLSLMEISHRAKNFQPVVDETVALFKELLQIPEGYSVLFLGGGASLEFCMVPYNLLEKKAAYLNTGVWATKAEKEARLFGEVVEVASSKDKNFTYIPKDFTIPADADYLHITTNNTIYGTELRKDLDSPIPVVADMSSDIFSRPLDVSKYGLIYGGAQKNLSMAGVTFVIVKEDLLGKVSRPIPTMLDYRTHVKKGSMFNTPPVVPIYCALQNLKWIKAQGGVEAMEKRAIQRAEIVYGEIDRNKLFVGTAQEDSRSRMNITFVLKPEYQDLQDEFLSFATERGMVGVKGHRDVGGFRASCYNAMSIEGCQALVACMKDFEAKH
;
A
#
# COMPACT_ATOMS: atom_id res chain seq x y z
N MET A 1 54.18 -1.61 11.22
CA MET A 1 52.81 -1.99 10.77
C MET A 1 52.64 -3.47 10.41
N THR A 2 53.56 -4.36 10.70
CA THR A 2 53.58 -5.77 10.23
C THR A 2 53.23 -6.82 11.29
N LYS A 3 52.97 -6.46 12.53
CA LYS A 3 52.67 -7.41 13.61
C LYS A 3 51.19 -7.60 13.97
N ARG A 4 50.27 -6.79 13.38
CA ARG A 4 48.84 -6.86 13.67
C ARG A 4 48.02 -7.76 12.72
N TYR A 5 48.55 -8.02 11.52
CA TYR A 5 47.86 -8.84 10.52
C TYR A 5 48.08 -10.36 10.67
N GLY A 6 49.16 -10.76 11.33
CA GLY A 6 49.49 -12.18 11.50
C GLY A 6 48.59 -12.95 12.47
N LYS A 7 47.92 -12.27 13.39
CA LYS A 7 46.95 -12.92 14.31
C LYS A 7 45.55 -13.08 13.70
N PHE A 8 45.17 -12.20 12.76
CA PHE A 8 43.87 -12.24 12.10
C PHE A 8 43.77 -13.42 11.12
N PHE A 9 44.81 -13.69 10.36
CA PHE A 9 44.87 -14.82 9.41
C PHE A 9 44.98 -16.20 10.10
N ARG A 10 45.56 -16.29 11.28
CA ARG A 10 45.56 -17.56 12.06
C ARG A 10 44.19 -17.92 12.64
N TYR A 11 43.38 -16.94 12.96
CA TYR A 11 42.02 -17.19 13.49
C TYR A 11 41.05 -17.65 12.39
N ILE A 12 41.17 -17.09 11.19
CA ILE A 12 40.31 -17.49 10.05
C ILE A 12 40.71 -18.88 9.51
N GLY A 13 41.98 -19.21 9.46
CA GLY A 13 42.47 -20.51 8.98
C GLY A 13 42.05 -21.66 9.86
N VAL A 14 42.01 -21.50 11.18
CA VAL A 14 41.60 -22.54 12.13
C VAL A 14 40.08 -22.77 12.10
N HIS A 15 39.28 -21.74 11.93
CA HIS A 15 37.83 -21.89 11.80
C HIS A 15 37.40 -22.55 10.49
N ILE A 16 38.08 -22.25 9.38
CA ILE A 16 37.80 -22.91 8.08
C ILE A 16 38.21 -24.38 8.13
N LEU A 17 39.33 -24.74 8.75
CA LEU A 17 39.75 -26.13 8.88
C LEU A 17 38.82 -26.93 9.78
N PHE A 18 38.31 -26.36 10.88
CA PHE A 18 37.35 -27.02 11.76
C PHE A 18 35.98 -27.20 11.07
N SER A 19 35.53 -26.24 10.28
CA SER A 19 34.28 -26.35 9.52
C SER A 19 34.38 -27.40 8.40
N LEU A 20 35.51 -27.49 7.70
CA LEU A 20 35.76 -28.53 6.67
C LEU A 20 35.88 -29.94 7.29
N LEU A 21 36.55 -30.09 8.41
CA LEU A 21 36.65 -31.38 9.12
C LEU A 21 35.29 -31.83 9.65
N PHE A 22 34.43 -30.93 10.09
CA PHE A 22 33.08 -31.27 10.55
C PHE A 22 32.17 -31.67 9.36
N CYS A 23 32.27 -30.99 8.23
CA CYS A 23 31.54 -31.36 6.99
C CYS A 23 32.00 -32.73 6.46
N VAL A 24 33.30 -33.01 6.43
CA VAL A 24 33.84 -34.31 5.97
C VAL A 24 33.43 -35.45 6.90
N GLN A 25 33.45 -35.26 8.23
CA GLN A 25 32.97 -36.28 9.17
C GLN A 25 31.46 -36.51 9.07
N TYR A 26 30.68 -35.50 8.70
CA TYR A 26 29.24 -35.63 8.52
C TYR A 26 28.88 -36.35 7.21
N VAL A 27 29.60 -36.04 6.12
CA VAL A 27 29.42 -36.73 4.83
C VAL A 27 29.84 -38.21 4.93
N LEU A 28 30.92 -38.52 5.64
CA LEU A 28 31.36 -39.91 5.85
C LEU A 28 30.40 -40.73 6.75
N LYS A 29 29.71 -40.07 7.71
CA LYS A 29 28.64 -40.74 8.48
C LYS A 29 27.34 -40.93 7.69
N SER A 30 27.03 -40.06 6.73
CA SER A 30 25.83 -40.17 5.87
C SER A 30 26.00 -41.28 4.78
N VAL A 31 27.24 -41.53 4.32
CA VAL A 31 27.50 -42.54 3.29
C VAL A 31 27.43 -43.98 3.87
N ASN A 32 27.62 -44.15 5.19
CA ASN A 32 27.55 -45.48 5.82
C ASN A 32 26.10 -45.89 6.22
N LEU A 33 25.08 -45.09 5.91
CA LEU A 33 23.68 -45.40 6.20
C LEU A 33 22.82 -45.83 4.99
N GLN A 34 23.45 -46.11 3.83
CA GLN A 34 22.74 -46.57 2.63
C GLN A 34 22.41 -48.07 2.59
N SER A 35 22.60 -48.80 3.66
CA SER A 35 22.32 -50.24 3.70
C SER A 35 21.28 -50.71 4.71
N ILE A 36 20.22 -49.96 4.96
CA ILE A 36 19.04 -50.47 5.69
C ILE A 36 17.74 -49.88 5.08
N ASN A 37 17.07 -50.75 4.33
CA ASN A 37 15.63 -50.86 4.07
C ASN A 37 14.67 -49.71 4.22
N GLY A 38 14.07 -49.35 3.09
CA GLY A 38 12.80 -48.71 2.83
C GLY A 38 11.72 -48.68 3.93
N ARG A 39 11.67 -47.60 4.65
CA ARG A 39 10.42 -47.02 5.17
C ARG A 39 10.50 -45.52 5.06
N LYS A 40 9.53 -44.93 4.36
CA LYS A 40 9.30 -43.52 4.26
C LYS A 40 8.78 -43.02 5.62
N ASP A 41 9.64 -42.48 6.45
CA ASP A 41 9.23 -41.87 7.71
C ASP A 41 9.23 -40.33 7.56
N SER A 42 8.03 -39.76 7.57
CA SER A 42 7.79 -38.33 7.51
C SER A 42 8.45 -37.57 8.70
N GLN A 43 8.77 -38.28 9.77
CA GLN A 43 9.52 -37.75 10.91
C GLN A 43 11.02 -37.52 10.60
N TRP A 44 11.58 -38.15 9.60
CA TRP A 44 12.97 -37.94 9.21
C TRP A 44 13.17 -36.60 8.49
N MET A 45 12.19 -36.17 7.66
CA MET A 45 12.24 -34.88 7.00
C MET A 45 12.13 -33.70 7.99
N LEU A 46 11.30 -33.81 9.01
CA LEU A 46 11.15 -32.77 10.03
C LEU A 46 12.44 -32.59 10.87
N ARG A 47 13.15 -33.67 11.20
CA ARG A 47 14.42 -33.60 11.94
C ARG A 47 15.60 -33.03 11.13
N HIS A 48 15.54 -33.10 9.80
CA HIS A 48 16.60 -32.58 8.92
C HIS A 48 16.34 -31.13 8.50
N GLN A 49 15.11 -30.66 8.49
CA GLN A 49 14.82 -29.23 8.40
C GLN A 49 15.43 -28.44 9.56
N ASP A 50 15.35 -28.97 10.78
CA ASP A 50 16.00 -28.35 11.97
C ASP A 50 17.54 -28.34 11.87
N CYS A 51 18.15 -29.24 11.16
CA CYS A 51 19.61 -29.30 11.00
C CYS A 51 20.16 -28.33 9.93
N LEU A 52 19.40 -28.08 8.86
CA LEU A 52 19.73 -27.08 7.84
C LEU A 52 19.52 -25.66 8.38
N TYR A 53 18.57 -25.46 9.30
CA TYR A 53 18.38 -24.19 10.01
C TYR A 53 19.50 -23.90 11.03
N LYS A 54 20.25 -24.89 11.48
CA LYS A 54 21.37 -24.74 12.43
C LYS A 54 22.72 -24.46 11.80
N SER A 55 22.87 -24.58 10.49
CA SER A 55 24.10 -24.25 9.76
C SER A 55 24.08 -22.78 9.28
N GLY A 56 24.22 -21.85 10.20
CA GLY A 56 24.88 -20.54 10.04
C GLY A 56 24.36 -19.52 9.02
N TYR A 57 23.39 -19.82 8.16
CA TYR A 57 22.76 -18.90 7.21
C TYR A 57 21.27 -18.65 7.50
N GLY A 58 20.76 -19.18 8.60
CA GLY A 58 19.44 -18.82 9.07
C GLY A 58 19.49 -17.43 9.72
N TYR A 59 18.86 -16.43 9.12
CA TYR A 59 18.46 -15.25 9.85
C TYR A 59 17.67 -15.71 11.06
N LYS A 60 18.30 -15.71 12.26
CA LYS A 60 17.59 -15.84 13.51
C LYS A 60 16.67 -14.62 13.58
N ILE A 61 15.41 -14.77 13.23
CA ILE A 61 14.39 -13.91 13.81
C ILE A 61 14.48 -14.24 15.31
N ASN A 62 15.21 -13.41 16.04
CA ASN A 62 15.24 -13.47 17.51
C ASN A 62 13.82 -13.15 17.97
N ASN A 63 12.97 -14.15 18.07
CA ASN A 63 11.79 -14.09 18.89
C ASN A 63 12.27 -13.97 20.35
N LYS A 64 12.62 -12.74 20.75
CA LYS A 64 12.63 -12.40 22.16
C LYS A 64 11.16 -12.50 22.60
N GLU A 65 10.87 -13.42 23.50
CA GLU A 65 9.53 -13.64 24.09
C GLU A 65 8.94 -12.40 24.80
N ASN A 66 9.56 -11.23 24.66
CA ASN A 66 9.16 -9.94 25.23
C ASN A 66 9.07 -8.81 24.20
N ASP A 67 8.98 -9.09 22.89
CA ASP A 67 8.75 -8.02 21.91
C ASP A 67 7.27 -7.62 21.92
N MET A 68 7.01 -6.43 22.45
CA MET A 68 5.69 -5.79 22.40
C MET A 68 5.16 -5.82 20.96
N LYS A 69 3.93 -6.34 20.78
CA LYS A 69 3.25 -6.33 19.48
C LYS A 69 3.12 -4.90 18.97
N LYS A 70 3.62 -4.65 17.76
CA LYS A 70 3.53 -3.34 17.12
C LYS A 70 2.36 -3.28 16.13
N TYR A 71 1.62 -2.18 16.19
CA TYR A 71 0.53 -1.87 15.27
C TYR A 71 0.93 -0.67 14.41
N ASN A 72 0.97 -0.88 13.10
CA ASN A 72 1.45 0.12 12.14
C ASN A 72 0.29 0.96 11.59
N PHE A 73 0.18 2.20 12.05
CA PHE A 73 -0.81 3.19 11.62
C PHE A 73 -0.25 4.20 10.59
N ASN A 74 0.90 3.93 9.98
CA ASN A 74 1.47 4.84 8.98
C ASN A 74 0.55 5.00 7.77
N ALA A 75 0.50 6.21 7.22
CA ALA A 75 -0.34 6.54 6.07
C ALA A 75 0.21 6.08 4.72
N GLY A 76 1.48 5.73 4.66
CA GLY A 76 2.15 5.23 3.46
C GLY A 76 3.65 5.54 3.43
N PRO A 77 4.52 4.53 3.18
CA PRO A 77 4.17 3.10 3.07
C PRO A 77 3.45 2.59 4.32
N SER A 78 2.45 1.75 4.10
CA SER A 78 1.51 1.33 5.14
C SER A 78 1.71 -0.13 5.55
N ILE A 79 0.82 -0.59 6.43
CA ILE A 79 0.73 -1.99 6.83
C ILE A 79 0.35 -2.88 5.63
N LEU A 80 0.97 -4.06 5.55
CA LEU A 80 0.60 -5.15 4.64
C LEU A 80 0.26 -6.41 5.47
N PRO A 81 -0.57 -7.32 4.95
CA PRO A 81 -0.81 -8.60 5.58
C PRO A 81 0.50 -9.38 5.75
N ARG A 82 0.65 -10.10 6.85
CA ARG A 82 1.87 -10.84 7.15
C ARG A 82 2.18 -11.87 6.08
N GLU A 83 1.16 -12.56 5.59
CA GLU A 83 1.25 -13.56 4.53
C GLU A 83 1.78 -12.96 3.21
N VAL A 84 1.38 -11.75 2.89
CA VAL A 84 1.85 -11.01 1.69
C VAL A 84 3.34 -10.66 1.82
N ILE A 85 3.77 -10.23 3.01
CA ILE A 85 5.18 -9.92 3.29
C ILE A 85 6.02 -11.19 3.17
N GLU A 86 5.58 -12.30 3.76
CA GLU A 86 6.29 -13.59 3.74
C GLU A 86 6.37 -14.17 2.33
N ALA A 87 5.28 -14.15 1.56
CA ALA A 87 5.27 -14.58 0.18
C ALA A 87 6.22 -13.75 -0.69
N THR A 88 6.22 -12.43 -0.52
CA THR A 88 7.11 -11.52 -1.26
C THR A 88 8.56 -11.74 -0.87
N ALA A 89 8.87 -11.91 0.42
CA ALA A 89 10.22 -12.19 0.89
C ALA A 89 10.74 -13.54 0.35
N SER A 90 9.90 -14.57 0.36
CA SER A 90 10.24 -15.88 -0.20
C SER A 90 10.56 -15.79 -1.70
N ALA A 91 9.74 -15.08 -2.47
CA ALA A 91 9.99 -14.88 -3.90
C ALA A 91 11.27 -14.08 -4.17
N CYS A 92 11.64 -13.14 -3.28
CA CYS A 92 12.93 -12.43 -3.37
C CYS A 92 14.14 -13.32 -3.06
N LEU A 93 13.96 -14.46 -2.39
CA LEU A 93 15.03 -15.43 -2.14
C LEU A 93 15.11 -16.46 -3.26
N ASP A 94 13.98 -17.03 -3.66
CA ASP A 94 13.87 -18.00 -4.74
C ASP A 94 12.47 -17.93 -5.36
N PHE A 95 12.40 -17.44 -6.60
CA PHE A 95 11.13 -17.30 -7.30
C PHE A 95 10.73 -18.63 -7.95
N GLU A 96 9.67 -19.24 -7.43
CA GLU A 96 9.06 -20.48 -7.95
C GLU A 96 10.03 -21.66 -8.09
N GLY A 97 11.06 -21.76 -7.23
CA GLY A 97 12.03 -22.83 -7.29
C GLY A 97 12.99 -22.74 -8.47
N SER A 98 13.10 -21.56 -9.10
CA SER A 98 13.97 -21.33 -10.27
C SER A 98 15.44 -21.23 -9.93
N GLY A 99 15.80 -21.13 -8.65
CA GLY A 99 17.14 -20.84 -8.18
C GLY A 99 17.56 -19.38 -8.37
N LEU A 100 16.64 -18.49 -8.81
CA LEU A 100 16.86 -17.07 -8.99
C LEU A 100 15.89 -16.25 -8.12
N SER A 101 16.37 -15.12 -7.63
CA SER A 101 15.52 -14.12 -6.95
C SER A 101 14.55 -13.49 -7.95
N LEU A 102 13.32 -13.16 -7.47
CA LEU A 102 12.39 -12.32 -8.23
C LEU A 102 13.03 -10.97 -8.65
N MET A 103 14.01 -10.46 -7.88
CA MET A 103 14.73 -9.22 -8.20
C MET A 103 15.69 -9.36 -9.41
N GLU A 104 16.09 -10.59 -9.75
CA GLU A 104 17.01 -10.90 -10.84
C GLU A 104 16.26 -11.35 -12.11
N ILE A 105 14.97 -11.69 -12.00
CA ILE A 105 14.17 -12.21 -13.11
C ILE A 105 13.79 -11.05 -14.05
N SER A 106 14.04 -11.27 -15.34
CA SER A 106 13.59 -10.35 -16.38
C SER A 106 12.07 -10.23 -16.39
N HIS A 107 11.55 -9.02 -16.45
CA HIS A 107 10.12 -8.77 -16.64
C HIS A 107 9.53 -9.38 -17.92
N ARG A 108 10.38 -9.81 -18.88
CA ARG A 108 10.01 -10.52 -20.11
C ARG A 108 10.19 -12.02 -20.01
N ALA A 109 10.56 -12.53 -18.85
CA ALA A 109 10.69 -13.95 -18.62
C ALA A 109 9.31 -14.64 -18.64
N LYS A 110 9.27 -15.88 -19.15
CA LYS A 110 8.03 -16.64 -19.27
C LYS A 110 7.33 -16.90 -17.93
N ASN A 111 8.07 -16.95 -16.85
CA ASN A 111 7.54 -17.13 -15.50
C ASN A 111 7.06 -15.82 -14.83
N PHE A 112 7.44 -14.64 -15.35
CA PHE A 112 6.93 -13.37 -14.81
C PHE A 112 5.65 -12.88 -15.50
N GLN A 113 5.44 -13.20 -16.78
CA GLN A 113 4.22 -12.81 -17.50
C GLN A 113 2.93 -13.26 -16.77
N PRO A 114 2.83 -14.50 -16.24
CA PRO A 114 1.68 -14.94 -15.45
C PRO A 114 1.40 -14.07 -14.21
N VAL A 115 2.44 -13.51 -13.58
CA VAL A 115 2.28 -12.59 -12.43
C VAL A 115 1.50 -11.34 -12.83
N VAL A 116 1.83 -10.76 -13.98
CA VAL A 116 1.14 -9.56 -14.47
C VAL A 116 -0.28 -9.89 -14.93
N ASP A 117 -0.44 -10.98 -15.68
CA ASP A 117 -1.73 -11.42 -16.21
C ASP A 117 -2.71 -11.73 -15.07
N GLU A 118 -2.26 -12.44 -14.03
CA GLU A 118 -3.07 -12.76 -12.86
C GLU A 118 -3.38 -11.50 -12.04
N THR A 119 -2.42 -10.56 -11.91
CA THR A 119 -2.66 -9.29 -11.23
C THR A 119 -3.76 -8.50 -11.94
N VAL A 120 -3.70 -8.37 -13.27
CA VAL A 120 -4.74 -7.72 -14.08
C VAL A 120 -6.08 -8.44 -13.93
N ALA A 121 -6.09 -9.77 -13.99
CA ALA A 121 -7.30 -10.56 -13.85
C ALA A 121 -7.98 -10.34 -12.47
N LEU A 122 -7.20 -10.31 -11.39
CA LEU A 122 -7.72 -10.04 -10.05
C LEU A 122 -8.21 -8.59 -9.87
N PHE A 123 -7.57 -7.60 -10.51
CA PHE A 123 -8.12 -6.24 -10.56
C PHE A 123 -9.50 -6.25 -11.21
N LYS A 124 -9.62 -6.89 -12.38
CA LYS A 124 -10.89 -6.98 -13.13
C LYS A 124 -11.96 -7.72 -12.33
N GLU A 125 -11.61 -8.82 -11.71
CA GLU A 125 -12.54 -9.63 -10.91
C GLU A 125 -13.03 -8.87 -9.68
N LEU A 126 -12.11 -8.37 -8.84
CA LEU A 126 -12.45 -7.77 -7.55
C LEU A 126 -13.17 -6.42 -7.68
N LEU A 127 -12.89 -5.65 -8.72
CA LEU A 127 -13.54 -4.36 -8.97
C LEU A 127 -14.62 -4.45 -10.05
N GLN A 128 -14.90 -5.63 -10.60
CA GLN A 128 -15.89 -5.86 -11.67
C GLN A 128 -15.66 -4.92 -12.86
N ILE A 129 -14.39 -4.74 -13.27
CA ILE A 129 -14.00 -3.81 -14.33
C ILE A 129 -14.61 -4.28 -15.66
N PRO A 130 -15.43 -3.44 -16.33
CA PRO A 130 -16.06 -3.82 -17.59
C PRO A 130 -15.06 -3.92 -18.74
N GLU A 131 -15.50 -4.47 -19.87
CA GLU A 131 -14.71 -4.42 -21.12
C GLU A 131 -14.47 -2.98 -21.58
N GLY A 132 -13.41 -2.78 -22.37
CA GLY A 132 -12.99 -1.45 -22.83
C GLY A 132 -12.13 -0.68 -21.82
N TYR A 133 -11.74 -1.32 -20.72
CA TYR A 133 -10.78 -0.77 -19.76
C TYR A 133 -9.47 -1.55 -19.73
N SER A 134 -8.37 -0.82 -19.65
CA SER A 134 -7.05 -1.37 -19.38
C SER A 134 -6.60 -1.11 -17.94
N VAL A 135 -5.96 -2.12 -17.34
CA VAL A 135 -5.26 -1.99 -16.04
C VAL A 135 -3.77 -1.92 -16.31
N LEU A 136 -3.13 -0.86 -15.82
CA LEU A 136 -1.72 -0.58 -16.07
C LEU A 136 -0.93 -0.51 -14.76
N PHE A 137 0.33 -0.94 -14.83
CA PHE A 137 1.31 -0.84 -13.73
C PHE A 137 2.49 0.01 -14.18
N LEU A 138 2.60 1.21 -13.61
CA LEU A 138 3.55 2.23 -14.00
C LEU A 138 4.50 2.56 -12.84
N GLY A 139 5.56 3.32 -13.12
CA GLY A 139 6.41 3.96 -12.13
C GLY A 139 6.01 5.42 -11.89
N GLY A 140 6.66 6.10 -10.94
CA GLY A 140 6.50 7.53 -10.70
C GLY A 140 5.52 7.92 -9.59
N GLY A 141 4.70 6.98 -9.11
CA GLY A 141 3.70 7.23 -8.07
C GLY A 141 2.55 8.11 -8.56
N ALA A 142 1.55 8.32 -7.72
CA ALA A 142 0.41 9.20 -8.04
C ALA A 142 0.84 10.63 -8.43
N SER A 143 2.01 11.07 -7.98
CA SER A 143 2.52 12.40 -8.35
C SER A 143 2.86 12.54 -9.84
N LEU A 144 3.27 11.45 -10.51
CA LEU A 144 3.46 11.47 -11.96
C LEU A 144 2.10 11.50 -12.67
N GLU A 145 1.08 10.84 -12.12
CA GLU A 145 -0.27 10.86 -12.69
C GLU A 145 -0.88 12.26 -12.69
N PHE A 146 -0.50 13.15 -11.75
CA PHE A 146 -0.92 14.55 -11.78
C PHE A 146 -0.51 15.25 -13.08
N CYS A 147 0.57 14.81 -13.72
CA CYS A 147 1.01 15.28 -15.03
C CYS A 147 0.45 14.41 -16.16
N MET A 148 0.47 13.08 -16.03
CA MET A 148 0.08 12.16 -17.11
C MET A 148 -1.39 12.27 -17.44
N VAL A 149 -2.27 12.42 -16.44
CA VAL A 149 -3.71 12.60 -16.65
C VAL A 149 -3.99 13.80 -17.55
N PRO A 150 -3.61 15.04 -17.20
CA PRO A 150 -3.87 16.18 -18.08
C PRO A 150 -3.12 16.10 -19.42
N TYR A 151 -1.94 15.47 -19.45
CA TYR A 151 -1.20 15.29 -20.70
C TYR A 151 -1.98 14.45 -21.72
N ASN A 152 -2.73 13.43 -21.24
CA ASN A 152 -3.48 12.50 -22.10
C ASN A 152 -4.94 12.87 -22.30
N LEU A 153 -5.58 13.59 -21.37
CA LEU A 153 -7.03 13.78 -21.36
C LEU A 153 -7.47 15.25 -21.45
N LEU A 154 -6.64 16.23 -21.05
CA LEU A 154 -7.03 17.64 -21.05
C LEU A 154 -6.76 18.27 -22.43
N GLU A 155 -7.78 18.48 -23.23
CA GLU A 155 -7.65 19.21 -24.50
C GLU A 155 -7.98 20.70 -24.33
N LYS A 156 -9.07 21.03 -23.63
CA LYS A 156 -9.54 22.41 -23.45
C LYS A 156 -9.67 22.78 -21.98
N LYS A 157 -10.53 22.09 -21.26
CA LYS A 157 -10.91 22.44 -19.89
C LYS A 157 -11.10 21.23 -19.02
N ALA A 158 -10.58 21.24 -17.79
CA ALA A 158 -10.83 20.23 -16.77
C ALA A 158 -11.54 20.84 -15.55
N ALA A 159 -12.40 20.04 -14.91
CA ALA A 159 -13.07 20.35 -13.68
C ALA A 159 -12.35 19.65 -12.51
N TYR A 160 -12.22 20.35 -11.39
CA TYR A 160 -11.58 19.81 -10.18
C TYR A 160 -12.46 20.01 -8.96
N LEU A 161 -12.68 18.92 -8.19
CA LEU A 161 -13.25 18.98 -6.85
C LEU A 161 -12.09 19.01 -5.85
N ASN A 162 -11.82 20.17 -5.26
CA ASN A 162 -10.65 20.39 -4.41
C ASN A 162 -10.98 20.11 -2.93
N THR A 163 -10.66 18.91 -2.48
CA THR A 163 -10.93 18.42 -1.11
C THR A 163 -9.67 18.24 -0.27
N GLY A 164 -8.49 18.71 -0.76
CA GLY A 164 -7.26 18.57 0.00
C GLY A 164 -6.00 18.87 -0.78
N VAL A 165 -4.85 18.68 -0.11
CA VAL A 165 -3.52 18.95 -0.69
C VAL A 165 -3.26 18.14 -1.97
N TRP A 166 -3.74 16.90 -2.05
CA TRP A 166 -3.49 16.06 -3.24
C TRP A 166 -4.29 16.56 -4.44
N ALA A 167 -5.57 16.89 -4.25
CA ALA A 167 -6.40 17.52 -5.28
C ALA A 167 -5.80 18.87 -5.71
N THR A 168 -5.36 19.72 -4.76
CA THR A 168 -4.69 20.98 -5.06
C THR A 168 -3.42 20.80 -5.90
N LYS A 169 -2.62 19.77 -5.63
CA LYS A 169 -1.41 19.46 -6.42
C LYS A 169 -1.77 18.99 -7.83
N ALA A 170 -2.74 18.09 -7.95
CA ALA A 170 -3.19 17.60 -9.26
C ALA A 170 -3.76 18.76 -10.10
N GLU A 171 -4.57 19.64 -9.49
CA GLU A 171 -5.10 20.84 -10.14
C GLU A 171 -3.99 21.78 -10.63
N LYS A 172 -2.95 21.99 -9.80
CA LYS A 172 -1.82 22.84 -10.17
C LYS A 172 -1.08 22.33 -11.40
N GLU A 173 -0.86 21.01 -11.49
CA GLU A 173 -0.22 20.44 -12.67
C GLU A 173 -1.11 20.53 -13.91
N ALA A 174 -2.42 20.29 -13.78
CA ALA A 174 -3.36 20.42 -14.90
C ALA A 174 -3.40 21.83 -15.51
N ARG A 175 -3.23 22.88 -14.71
CA ARG A 175 -3.15 24.28 -15.20
C ARG A 175 -2.01 24.56 -16.17
N LEU A 176 -1.02 23.67 -16.28
CA LEU A 176 0.05 23.75 -17.27
C LEU A 176 -0.39 23.29 -18.66
N PHE A 177 -1.55 22.61 -18.76
CA PHE A 177 -2.01 21.95 -19.98
C PHE A 177 -3.28 22.57 -20.59
N GLY A 178 -4.08 23.27 -19.79
CA GLY A 178 -5.32 23.87 -20.27
C GLY A 178 -6.05 24.68 -19.17
N GLU A 179 -7.28 25.08 -19.47
CA GLU A 179 -8.16 25.73 -18.51
C GLU A 179 -8.54 24.76 -17.40
N VAL A 180 -8.55 25.24 -16.16
CA VAL A 180 -8.98 24.45 -15.00
C VAL A 180 -9.98 25.25 -14.17
N VAL A 181 -11.16 24.64 -13.94
CA VAL A 181 -12.25 25.16 -13.13
C VAL A 181 -12.33 24.35 -11.83
N GLU A 182 -12.13 25.02 -10.69
CA GLU A 182 -12.45 24.45 -9.38
C GLU A 182 -13.97 24.52 -9.18
N VAL A 183 -14.67 23.38 -9.29
CA VAL A 183 -16.15 23.31 -9.21
C VAL A 183 -16.65 23.46 -7.78
N ALA A 184 -15.87 22.99 -6.82
CA ALA A 184 -16.06 23.24 -5.40
C ALA A 184 -14.75 22.98 -4.63
N SER A 185 -14.67 23.57 -3.45
CA SER A 185 -13.52 23.41 -2.55
C SER A 185 -13.99 23.40 -1.10
N SER A 186 -13.33 22.61 -0.26
CA SER A 186 -13.52 22.68 1.20
C SER A 186 -12.38 23.39 1.94
N LYS A 187 -11.58 24.16 1.21
CA LYS A 187 -10.45 24.93 1.76
C LYS A 187 -10.87 25.98 2.80
N ASP A 188 -12.08 26.51 2.68
CA ASP A 188 -12.68 27.46 3.60
C ASP A 188 -12.73 26.97 5.06
N LYS A 189 -12.86 25.63 5.25
CA LYS A 189 -12.82 24.95 6.55
C LYS A 189 -11.64 23.99 6.66
N ASN A 190 -10.51 24.35 6.10
CA ASN A 190 -9.29 23.54 6.14
C ASN A 190 -9.52 22.07 5.72
N PHE A 191 -10.33 21.83 4.68
CA PHE A 191 -10.62 20.53 4.10
C PHE A 191 -11.25 19.51 5.08
N THR A 192 -12.02 19.97 6.05
CA THR A 192 -12.68 19.12 7.05
C THR A 192 -13.98 18.48 6.57
N TYR A 193 -14.42 18.76 5.34
CA TYR A 193 -15.65 18.21 4.76
C TYR A 193 -15.52 17.94 3.26
N ILE A 194 -16.43 17.16 2.72
CA ILE A 194 -16.60 16.95 1.28
C ILE A 194 -17.75 17.82 0.79
N PRO A 195 -17.55 18.75 -0.16
CA PRO A 195 -18.63 19.53 -0.76
C PRO A 195 -19.68 18.60 -1.43
N LYS A 196 -20.97 18.91 -1.23
CA LYS A 196 -22.09 18.11 -1.77
C LYS A 196 -22.78 18.80 -2.92
N ASP A 197 -22.90 20.11 -2.85
CA ASP A 197 -23.65 20.91 -3.81
C ASP A 197 -22.66 21.64 -4.73
N PHE A 198 -22.47 21.10 -5.94
CA PHE A 198 -21.70 21.73 -6.99
C PHE A 198 -22.19 21.31 -8.37
N THR A 199 -21.95 22.16 -9.36
CA THR A 199 -22.32 21.90 -10.75
C THR A 199 -21.09 21.46 -11.54
N ILE A 200 -21.20 20.35 -12.25
CA ILE A 200 -20.16 19.85 -13.12
C ILE A 200 -20.36 20.44 -14.51
N PRO A 201 -19.41 21.21 -15.08
CA PRO A 201 -19.54 21.79 -16.41
C PRO A 201 -19.52 20.69 -17.48
N ALA A 202 -20.59 20.58 -18.26
CA ALA A 202 -20.73 19.55 -19.29
C ALA A 202 -19.77 19.72 -20.50
N ASP A 203 -19.10 20.86 -20.62
CA ASP A 203 -18.13 21.20 -21.65
C ASP A 203 -16.66 20.96 -21.21
N ALA A 204 -16.43 20.38 -20.01
CA ALA A 204 -15.11 19.99 -19.58
C ALA A 204 -14.71 18.59 -20.07
N ASP A 205 -13.42 18.37 -20.29
CA ASP A 205 -12.87 17.10 -20.79
C ASP A 205 -12.97 15.99 -19.72
N TYR A 206 -12.83 16.36 -18.43
CA TYR A 206 -13.01 15.46 -17.30
C TYR A 206 -13.25 16.23 -15.98
N LEU A 207 -13.79 15.50 -14.99
CA LEU A 207 -13.83 15.90 -13.59
C LEU A 207 -12.79 15.12 -12.78
N HIS A 208 -11.87 15.79 -12.12
CA HIS A 208 -10.91 15.18 -11.20
C HIS A 208 -11.39 15.22 -9.75
N ILE A 209 -11.30 14.08 -9.07
CA ILE A 209 -11.61 13.92 -7.64
C ILE A 209 -10.49 13.17 -6.91
N THR A 210 -10.36 13.40 -5.61
CA THR A 210 -9.58 12.58 -4.69
C THR A 210 -10.55 11.92 -3.73
N THR A 211 -10.73 10.62 -3.84
CA THR A 211 -11.80 9.89 -3.13
C THR A 211 -11.54 9.82 -1.63
N ASN A 212 -10.28 9.72 -1.21
CA ASN A 212 -9.90 9.69 0.19
C ASN A 212 -8.69 10.57 0.50
N ASN A 213 -8.87 11.53 1.40
CA ASN A 213 -7.87 12.53 1.77
C ASN A 213 -7.08 12.09 3.00
N THR A 214 -5.92 11.47 2.80
CA THR A 214 -5.07 10.90 3.85
C THR A 214 -4.58 11.90 4.91
N ILE A 215 -4.53 13.19 4.56
CA ILE A 215 -4.04 14.26 5.45
C ILE A 215 -5.16 14.78 6.35
N TYR A 216 -6.34 15.01 5.77
CA TYR A 216 -7.46 15.66 6.45
C TYR A 216 -8.50 14.71 7.01
N GLY A 217 -8.43 13.42 6.63
CA GLY A 217 -9.34 12.39 7.12
C GLY A 217 -10.74 12.47 6.56
N THR A 218 -10.90 12.97 5.33
CA THR A 218 -12.19 13.02 4.63
C THR A 218 -12.26 12.04 3.48
N GLU A 219 -13.44 11.49 3.19
CA GLU A 219 -13.67 10.45 2.18
C GLU A 219 -14.97 10.68 1.42
N LEU A 220 -14.91 10.58 0.10
CA LEU A 220 -16.07 10.52 -0.79
C LEU A 220 -16.52 9.06 -0.91
N ARG A 221 -17.54 8.66 -0.14
CA ARG A 221 -17.97 7.26 0.00
C ARG A 221 -18.87 6.74 -1.10
N LYS A 222 -19.27 7.58 -2.05
CA LYS A 222 -20.19 7.24 -3.15
C LYS A 222 -19.58 7.61 -4.48
N ASP A 223 -19.85 6.78 -5.47
CA ASP A 223 -19.48 7.08 -6.85
C ASP A 223 -20.37 8.22 -7.37
N LEU A 224 -19.74 9.21 -8.00
CA LEU A 224 -20.45 10.40 -8.50
C LEU A 224 -21.15 10.09 -9.84
N ASP A 225 -22.35 10.64 -9.99
CA ASP A 225 -22.97 10.76 -11.31
C ASP A 225 -22.43 12.03 -11.97
N SER A 226 -21.87 11.89 -13.16
CA SER A 226 -21.23 12.99 -13.89
C SER A 226 -21.59 12.95 -15.38
N PRO A 227 -21.88 14.10 -15.99
CA PRO A 227 -22.11 14.18 -17.45
C PRO A 227 -20.81 14.03 -18.26
N ILE A 228 -19.64 14.05 -17.61
CA ILE A 228 -18.31 13.96 -18.23
C ILE A 228 -17.49 12.87 -17.53
N PRO A 229 -16.40 12.36 -18.14
CA PRO A 229 -15.54 11.36 -17.53
C PRO A 229 -15.01 11.78 -16.17
N VAL A 230 -15.10 10.90 -15.16
CA VAL A 230 -14.51 11.14 -13.83
C VAL A 230 -13.12 10.54 -13.79
N VAL A 231 -12.15 11.33 -13.35
CA VAL A 231 -10.78 10.90 -13.03
C VAL A 231 -10.62 10.89 -11.51
N ALA A 232 -10.25 9.75 -10.94
CA ALA A 232 -10.18 9.57 -9.50
C ALA A 232 -8.79 9.16 -9.01
N ASP A 233 -8.23 9.94 -8.06
CA ASP A 233 -7.13 9.48 -7.21
C ASP A 233 -7.71 8.59 -6.10
N MET A 234 -7.48 7.27 -6.23
CA MET A 234 -7.87 6.26 -5.25
C MET A 234 -6.65 5.64 -4.55
N SER A 235 -5.55 6.37 -4.42
CA SER A 235 -4.32 5.85 -3.80
C SER A 235 -4.56 5.23 -2.44
N SER A 236 -5.48 5.76 -1.64
CA SER A 236 -5.64 5.37 -0.24
C SER A 236 -6.90 4.57 0.08
N ASP A 237 -7.80 4.38 -0.88
CA ASP A 237 -9.06 3.66 -0.67
C ASP A 237 -9.40 2.65 -1.77
N ILE A 238 -8.53 2.44 -2.76
CA ILE A 238 -8.72 1.36 -3.74
C ILE A 238 -8.89 0.01 -3.01
N PHE A 239 -9.81 -0.84 -3.45
CA PHE A 239 -10.18 -2.12 -2.85
C PHE A 239 -10.72 -2.02 -1.41
N SER A 240 -11.12 -0.86 -0.93
CA SER A 240 -11.72 -0.70 0.41
C SER A 240 -13.25 -0.83 0.42
N ARG A 241 -13.86 -0.67 -0.72
CA ARG A 241 -15.30 -0.78 -0.96
C ARG A 241 -15.61 -1.21 -2.40
N PRO A 242 -16.82 -1.73 -2.69
CA PRO A 242 -17.30 -1.89 -4.05
C PRO A 242 -17.33 -0.56 -4.81
N LEU A 243 -17.04 -0.60 -6.10
CA LEU A 243 -17.05 0.52 -7.03
C LEU A 243 -17.88 0.18 -8.27
N ASP A 244 -18.60 1.14 -8.80
CA ASP A 244 -19.08 1.07 -10.18
C ASP A 244 -18.03 1.72 -11.11
N VAL A 245 -17.10 0.89 -11.60
CA VAL A 245 -15.99 1.37 -12.45
C VAL A 245 -16.49 2.02 -13.73
N SER A 246 -17.71 1.70 -14.21
CA SER A 246 -18.27 2.31 -15.41
C SER A 246 -18.51 3.82 -15.30
N LYS A 247 -18.60 4.35 -14.06
CA LYS A 247 -18.72 5.80 -13.79
C LYS A 247 -17.40 6.56 -13.91
N TYR A 248 -16.28 5.87 -14.05
CA TYR A 248 -14.96 6.47 -14.11
C TYR A 248 -14.36 6.36 -15.50
N GLY A 249 -13.80 7.45 -15.99
CA GLY A 249 -12.98 7.44 -17.19
C GLY A 249 -11.55 6.97 -16.90
N LEU A 250 -11.04 7.30 -15.70
CA LEU A 250 -9.73 6.88 -15.23
C LEU A 250 -9.67 6.83 -13.70
N ILE A 251 -9.13 5.75 -13.16
CA ILE A 251 -8.79 5.62 -11.73
C ILE A 251 -7.27 5.41 -11.65
N TYR A 252 -6.60 6.11 -10.75
CA TYR A 252 -5.18 5.91 -10.53
C TYR A 252 -4.83 5.92 -9.03
N GLY A 253 -3.63 5.44 -8.72
CA GLY A 253 -3.13 5.55 -7.36
C GLY A 253 -1.75 4.98 -7.14
N GLY A 254 -1.05 5.51 -6.14
CA GLY A 254 0.16 4.94 -5.62
C GLY A 254 -0.14 3.72 -4.75
N ALA A 255 0.47 2.58 -5.06
CA ALA A 255 0.14 1.30 -4.43
C ALA A 255 0.55 1.20 -2.94
N GLN A 256 1.48 2.03 -2.46
CA GLN A 256 2.09 1.94 -1.13
C GLN A 256 1.15 2.21 0.06
N LYS A 257 -0.12 2.46 -0.20
CA LYS A 257 -1.14 2.70 0.83
C LYS A 257 -1.98 1.46 1.08
N ASN A 258 -2.85 1.07 0.14
CA ASN A 258 -3.81 -0.01 0.37
C ASN A 258 -3.59 -1.25 -0.52
N LEU A 259 -2.66 -1.22 -1.47
CA LEU A 259 -2.48 -2.27 -2.47
C LEU A 259 -1.16 -3.03 -2.35
N SER A 260 -0.03 -2.35 -2.20
CA SER A 260 1.30 -2.97 -2.28
C SER A 260 2.34 -2.18 -1.49
N MET A 261 3.61 -2.55 -1.66
CA MET A 261 4.75 -1.74 -1.25
C MET A 261 4.95 -0.53 -2.19
N ALA A 262 5.84 0.41 -1.81
CA ALA A 262 6.22 1.53 -2.66
C ALA A 262 6.91 1.05 -3.96
N GLY A 263 6.68 1.79 -5.06
CA GLY A 263 7.37 1.58 -6.33
C GLY A 263 6.45 1.34 -7.54
N VAL A 264 5.21 0.94 -7.34
CA VAL A 264 4.23 0.78 -8.42
C VAL A 264 3.07 1.77 -8.29
N THR A 265 2.64 2.28 -9.42
CA THR A 265 1.42 3.06 -9.62
C THR A 265 0.45 2.21 -10.44
N PHE A 266 -0.78 2.08 -10.02
CA PHE A 266 -1.82 1.46 -10.84
C PHE A 266 -2.64 2.53 -11.56
N VAL A 267 -3.07 2.20 -12.78
CA VAL A 267 -4.03 3.00 -13.55
C VAL A 267 -5.07 2.06 -14.15
N ILE A 268 -6.34 2.39 -13.96
CA ILE A 268 -7.47 1.75 -14.65
C ILE A 268 -8.02 2.83 -15.59
N VAL A 269 -7.95 2.62 -16.88
CA VAL A 269 -8.32 3.65 -17.87
C VAL A 269 -9.26 3.10 -18.92
N LYS A 270 -10.30 3.87 -19.22
CA LYS A 270 -11.21 3.60 -20.32
C LYS A 270 -10.51 3.93 -21.63
N GLU A 271 -10.32 2.93 -22.49
CA GLU A 271 -9.47 3.03 -23.68
C GLU A 271 -9.99 4.04 -24.71
N ASP A 272 -11.31 4.21 -24.80
CA ASP A 272 -11.95 5.14 -25.74
C ASP A 272 -11.71 6.63 -25.40
N LEU A 273 -11.19 6.94 -24.24
CA LEU A 273 -10.79 8.30 -23.86
C LEU A 273 -9.40 8.70 -24.38
N LEU A 274 -8.59 7.73 -24.76
CA LEU A 274 -7.19 7.96 -25.12
C LEU A 274 -7.03 8.44 -26.58
N GLY A 275 -6.02 9.27 -26.83
CA GLY A 275 -5.65 9.75 -28.17
C GLY A 275 -6.55 10.85 -28.70
N LYS A 276 -7.31 11.54 -27.84
CA LYS A 276 -8.20 12.64 -28.24
C LYS A 276 -7.57 14.02 -28.14
N VAL A 277 -6.44 14.14 -27.44
CA VAL A 277 -5.71 15.40 -27.35
C VAL A 277 -4.90 15.63 -28.61
N SER A 278 -4.82 16.89 -29.04
CA SER A 278 -4.12 17.29 -30.28
C SER A 278 -2.60 17.43 -30.07
N ARG A 279 -2.16 17.60 -28.84
CA ARG A 279 -0.73 17.77 -28.52
C ARG A 279 0.07 16.48 -28.68
N PRO A 280 1.36 16.56 -29.05
CA PRO A 280 2.25 15.42 -29.01
C PRO A 280 2.53 14.99 -27.57
N ILE A 281 2.39 13.69 -27.29
CA ILE A 281 2.66 13.11 -25.99
C ILE A 281 3.98 12.34 -26.06
N PRO A 282 4.96 12.59 -25.15
CA PRO A 282 6.16 11.77 -25.07
C PRO A 282 5.81 10.30 -24.83
N THR A 283 6.49 9.40 -25.53
CA THR A 283 6.17 7.96 -25.56
C THR A 283 5.93 7.34 -24.18
N MET A 284 6.75 7.70 -23.18
CA MET A 284 6.64 7.17 -21.81
C MET A 284 5.47 7.76 -21.01
N LEU A 285 4.93 8.90 -21.44
CA LEU A 285 3.81 9.57 -20.77
C LEU A 285 2.47 9.28 -21.48
N ASP A 286 2.48 8.57 -22.61
CA ASP A 286 1.29 8.21 -23.38
C ASP A 286 0.73 6.88 -22.87
N TYR A 287 -0.46 6.90 -22.27
CA TYR A 287 -1.13 5.69 -21.80
C TYR A 287 -1.33 4.65 -22.91
N ARG A 288 -1.52 5.05 -24.15
CA ARG A 288 -1.66 4.13 -25.31
C ARG A 288 -0.43 3.25 -25.49
N THR A 289 0.76 3.77 -25.20
CA THR A 289 2.01 3.00 -25.22
C THR A 289 1.96 1.85 -24.21
N HIS A 290 1.49 2.14 -23.01
CA HIS A 290 1.41 1.17 -21.91
C HIS A 290 0.26 0.18 -22.13
N VAL A 291 -0.89 0.62 -22.63
CA VAL A 291 -2.01 -0.26 -23.03
C VAL A 291 -1.54 -1.25 -24.09
N LYS A 292 -0.95 -0.79 -25.18
CA LYS A 292 -0.45 -1.65 -26.27
C LYS A 292 0.59 -2.68 -25.82
N LYS A 293 1.32 -2.41 -24.75
CA LYS A 293 2.40 -3.25 -24.25
C LYS A 293 2.08 -3.94 -22.92
N GLY A 294 0.84 -3.85 -22.42
CA GLY A 294 0.43 -4.47 -21.16
C GLY A 294 1.36 -4.07 -20.00
N SER A 295 1.70 -2.77 -19.91
CA SER A 295 2.66 -2.21 -18.93
C SER A 295 4.14 -2.60 -19.14
N MET A 296 4.47 -3.40 -20.18
CA MET A 296 5.81 -3.97 -20.40
C MET A 296 6.60 -3.20 -21.48
N PHE A 297 6.29 -1.94 -21.71
CA PHE A 297 7.03 -1.12 -22.66
C PHE A 297 8.50 -0.92 -22.19
N ASN A 298 8.69 -0.58 -20.94
CA ASN A 298 9.97 -0.56 -20.24
C ASN A 298 9.94 -1.56 -19.07
N THR A 299 11.03 -1.69 -18.34
CA THR A 299 11.10 -2.54 -17.15
C THR A 299 10.17 -2.02 -16.05
N PRO A 300 9.08 -2.73 -15.70
CA PRO A 300 8.17 -2.32 -14.64
C PRO A 300 8.75 -2.67 -13.25
N PRO A 301 8.18 -2.16 -12.17
CA PRO A 301 8.59 -2.50 -10.80
C PRO A 301 8.14 -3.93 -10.42
N VAL A 302 8.96 -4.93 -10.77
CA VAL A 302 8.65 -6.37 -10.68
C VAL A 302 8.20 -6.81 -9.29
N VAL A 303 9.00 -6.52 -8.25
CA VAL A 303 8.69 -6.93 -6.87
C VAL A 303 7.41 -6.25 -6.34
N PRO A 304 7.19 -4.94 -6.52
CA PRO A 304 5.93 -4.31 -6.15
C PRO A 304 4.69 -4.88 -6.87
N ILE A 305 4.80 -5.29 -8.13
CA ILE A 305 3.68 -5.94 -8.86
C ILE A 305 3.40 -7.31 -8.24
N TYR A 306 4.42 -8.10 -7.94
CA TYR A 306 4.24 -9.38 -7.27
C TYR A 306 3.61 -9.22 -5.87
N CYS A 307 4.07 -8.23 -5.09
CA CYS A 307 3.47 -7.90 -3.81
C CYS A 307 1.99 -7.51 -3.95
N ALA A 308 1.63 -6.73 -5.00
CA ALA A 308 0.24 -6.42 -5.32
C ALA A 308 -0.57 -7.68 -5.62
N LEU A 309 -0.04 -8.60 -6.42
CA LEU A 309 -0.66 -9.89 -6.70
C LEU A 309 -0.99 -10.65 -5.41
N GLN A 310 -0.01 -10.79 -4.51
CA GLN A 310 -0.21 -11.50 -3.25
C GLN A 310 -1.29 -10.82 -2.38
N ASN A 311 -1.31 -9.48 -2.35
CA ASN A 311 -2.32 -8.74 -1.60
C ASN A 311 -3.72 -8.88 -2.21
N LEU A 312 -3.85 -8.90 -3.53
CA LEU A 312 -5.14 -9.16 -4.21
C LEU A 312 -5.66 -10.58 -3.94
N LYS A 313 -4.76 -11.58 -3.95
CA LYS A 313 -5.09 -12.94 -3.53
C LYS A 313 -5.58 -12.98 -2.08
N TRP A 314 -4.91 -12.24 -1.20
CA TRP A 314 -5.32 -12.11 0.19
C TRP A 314 -6.70 -11.45 0.30
N ILE A 315 -6.97 -10.33 -0.40
CA ILE A 315 -8.28 -9.67 -0.40
C ILE A 315 -9.36 -10.63 -0.87
N LYS A 316 -9.13 -11.36 -1.97
CA LYS A 316 -10.06 -12.37 -2.49
C LYS A 316 -10.35 -13.46 -1.45
N ALA A 317 -9.31 -14.01 -0.81
CA ALA A 317 -9.44 -15.03 0.23
C ALA A 317 -10.18 -14.53 1.48
N GLN A 318 -10.14 -13.21 1.74
CA GLN A 318 -10.86 -12.58 2.84
C GLN A 318 -12.35 -12.30 2.53
N GLY A 319 -12.83 -12.63 1.33
CA GLY A 319 -14.22 -12.42 0.90
C GLY A 319 -14.43 -11.19 0.01
N GLY A 320 -13.37 -10.69 -0.65
CA GLY A 320 -13.44 -9.61 -1.62
C GLY A 320 -13.64 -8.22 -1.02
N VAL A 321 -13.98 -7.27 -1.89
CA VAL A 321 -14.11 -5.85 -1.52
C VAL A 321 -15.28 -5.58 -0.58
N GLU A 322 -16.34 -6.35 -0.65
CA GLU A 322 -17.50 -6.26 0.26
C GLU A 322 -17.11 -6.61 1.71
N ALA A 323 -16.24 -7.60 1.88
CA ALA A 323 -15.72 -7.95 3.19
C ALA A 323 -14.73 -6.89 3.70
N MET A 324 -13.94 -6.28 2.80
CA MET A 324 -13.06 -5.18 3.16
C MET A 324 -13.86 -3.95 3.62
N GLU A 325 -14.96 -3.61 2.95
CA GLU A 325 -15.84 -2.51 3.36
C GLU A 325 -16.42 -2.73 4.75
N LYS A 326 -16.99 -3.91 5.01
CA LYS A 326 -17.53 -4.25 6.34
C LYS A 326 -16.49 -4.07 7.44
N ARG A 327 -15.26 -4.53 7.19
CA ARG A 327 -14.14 -4.37 8.14
C ARG A 327 -13.69 -2.91 8.26
N ALA A 328 -13.71 -2.12 7.17
CA ALA A 328 -13.37 -0.70 7.20
C ALA A 328 -14.40 0.08 8.05
N ILE A 329 -15.68 -0.19 7.88
CA ILE A 329 -16.75 0.37 8.71
C ILE A 329 -16.51 0.03 10.19
N GLN A 330 -16.31 -1.25 10.51
CA GLN A 330 -16.09 -1.70 11.89
C GLN A 330 -14.85 -1.04 12.53
N ARG A 331 -13.74 -0.94 11.80
CA ARG A 331 -12.53 -0.25 12.30
C ARG A 331 -12.80 1.23 12.58
N ALA A 332 -13.48 1.90 11.65
CA ALA A 332 -13.85 3.30 11.78
C ALA A 332 -14.76 3.56 12.98
N GLU A 333 -15.82 2.73 13.15
CA GLU A 333 -16.73 2.81 14.28
C GLU A 333 -16.03 2.64 15.64
N ILE A 334 -15.08 1.68 15.74
CA ILE A 334 -14.29 1.46 16.96
C ILE A 334 -13.49 2.72 17.32
N VAL A 335 -12.77 3.30 16.36
CA VAL A 335 -11.86 4.42 16.65
C VAL A 335 -12.62 5.74 16.80
N TYR A 336 -13.59 6.04 15.91
CA TYR A 336 -14.41 7.25 16.02
C TYR A 336 -15.30 7.22 17.27
N GLY A 337 -15.85 6.05 17.61
CA GLY A 337 -16.65 5.90 18.84
C GLY A 337 -15.85 6.27 20.09
N GLU A 338 -14.57 5.96 20.12
CA GLU A 338 -13.70 6.40 21.22
C GLU A 338 -13.37 7.89 21.13
N ILE A 339 -13.03 8.42 19.96
CA ILE A 339 -12.73 9.84 19.78
C ILE A 339 -13.92 10.71 20.25
N ASP A 340 -15.14 10.34 19.86
CA ASP A 340 -16.35 11.10 20.16
C ASP A 340 -16.75 10.99 21.65
N ARG A 341 -16.47 9.87 22.31
CA ARG A 341 -16.68 9.64 23.74
C ARG A 341 -15.67 10.35 24.63
N ASN A 342 -14.40 10.37 24.19
CA ASN A 342 -13.25 10.72 25.02
C ASN A 342 -13.25 12.24 25.37
N LYS A 343 -12.92 12.57 26.61
CA LYS A 343 -12.88 13.97 27.06
C LYS A 343 -11.69 14.76 26.50
N LEU A 344 -10.60 14.07 26.12
CA LEU A 344 -9.36 14.70 25.67
C LEU A 344 -9.32 14.95 24.16
N PHE A 345 -9.94 14.08 23.36
CA PHE A 345 -9.79 14.08 21.91
C PHE A 345 -11.02 14.62 21.16
N VAL A 346 -10.80 15.06 19.93
CA VAL A 346 -11.84 15.47 18.99
C VAL A 346 -11.42 15.15 17.57
N GLY A 347 -12.35 14.63 16.75
CA GLY A 347 -12.14 14.37 15.32
C GLY A 347 -12.03 15.68 14.54
N THR A 348 -11.18 15.71 13.52
CA THR A 348 -10.98 16.91 12.68
C THR A 348 -11.96 16.99 11.52
N ALA A 349 -12.40 15.86 10.97
CA ALA A 349 -13.36 15.81 9.86
C ALA A 349 -14.80 15.86 10.36
N GLN A 350 -15.67 16.55 9.60
CA GLN A 350 -17.13 16.52 9.84
C GLN A 350 -17.65 15.07 9.71
N GLU A 351 -18.61 14.69 10.52
CA GLU A 351 -19.06 13.31 10.71
C GLU A 351 -19.45 12.63 9.39
N ASP A 352 -20.21 13.33 8.54
CA ASP A 352 -20.67 12.82 7.26
C ASP A 352 -19.59 12.68 6.18
N SER A 353 -18.44 13.27 6.45
CA SER A 353 -17.26 13.31 5.57
C SER A 353 -16.08 12.49 6.11
N ARG A 354 -16.20 11.87 7.29
CA ARG A 354 -15.13 11.10 7.94
C ARG A 354 -14.63 9.96 7.09
N SER A 355 -13.30 9.84 6.97
CA SER A 355 -12.64 8.73 6.29
C SER A 355 -12.71 7.45 7.11
N ARG A 356 -12.99 6.32 6.44
CA ARG A 356 -12.89 4.97 7.02
C ARG A 356 -11.46 4.43 6.97
N MET A 357 -10.57 5.11 6.21
CA MET A 357 -9.19 4.66 5.97
C MET A 357 -8.17 5.46 6.79
N ASN A 358 -8.35 6.79 6.91
CA ASN A 358 -7.41 7.68 7.61
C ASN A 358 -8.17 8.53 8.62
N ILE A 359 -8.17 8.08 9.86
CA ILE A 359 -8.87 8.72 10.96
C ILE A 359 -7.97 9.79 11.57
N THR A 360 -8.34 11.06 11.44
CA THR A 360 -7.59 12.20 11.95
C THR A 360 -8.28 12.81 13.16
N PHE A 361 -7.50 13.10 14.20
CA PHE A 361 -7.99 13.66 15.45
C PHE A 361 -6.91 14.50 16.14
N VAL A 362 -7.35 15.39 17.01
CA VAL A 362 -6.48 16.28 17.80
C VAL A 362 -6.90 16.24 19.26
N LEU A 363 -6.07 16.76 20.15
CA LEU A 363 -6.52 17.09 21.50
C LEU A 363 -7.42 18.34 21.46
N LYS A 364 -8.42 18.36 22.35
CA LYS A 364 -9.22 19.58 22.57
C LYS A 364 -8.34 20.71 23.04
N PRO A 365 -8.70 21.99 22.83
CA PRO A 365 -7.85 23.15 23.11
C PRO A 365 -7.24 23.14 24.51
N GLU A 366 -8.00 22.74 25.52
CA GLU A 366 -7.60 22.70 26.92
C GLU A 366 -6.57 21.61 27.27
N TYR A 367 -6.30 20.67 26.35
CA TYR A 367 -5.38 19.54 26.56
C TYR A 367 -4.22 19.53 25.57
N GLN A 368 -4.05 20.55 24.73
CA GLN A 368 -3.06 20.53 23.65
C GLN A 368 -1.62 20.32 24.11
N ASP A 369 -1.28 20.74 25.30
CA ASP A 369 0.06 20.56 25.90
C ASP A 369 0.40 19.08 26.13
N LEU A 370 -0.59 18.17 26.13
CA LEU A 370 -0.41 16.75 26.29
C LEU A 370 -0.02 16.00 24.98
N GLN A 371 0.12 16.70 23.84
CA GLN A 371 0.32 16.05 22.53
C GLN A 371 1.56 15.17 22.48
N ASP A 372 2.70 15.70 22.91
CA ASP A 372 3.96 14.93 22.89
C ASP A 372 3.97 13.81 23.93
N GLU A 373 3.29 14.00 25.06
CA GLU A 373 3.11 12.97 26.06
C GLU A 373 2.27 11.81 25.49
N PHE A 374 1.13 12.08 24.83
CA PHE A 374 0.34 11.03 24.19
C PHE A 374 1.11 10.29 23.11
N LEU A 375 1.90 10.98 22.27
CA LEU A 375 2.73 10.33 21.25
C LEU A 375 3.76 9.37 21.87
N SER A 376 4.40 9.76 22.95
CA SER A 376 5.33 8.92 23.71
C SER A 376 4.60 7.71 24.31
N PHE A 377 3.48 7.97 25.00
CA PHE A 377 2.64 6.96 25.62
C PHE A 377 2.11 5.92 24.63
N ALA A 378 1.69 6.35 23.44
CA ALA A 378 1.24 5.47 22.37
C ALA A 378 2.39 4.63 21.80
N THR A 379 3.56 5.26 21.60
CA THR A 379 4.76 4.57 21.10
C THR A 379 5.22 3.47 22.06
N GLU A 380 5.23 3.74 23.36
CA GLU A 380 5.55 2.78 24.42
C GLU A 380 4.59 1.58 24.46
N ARG A 381 3.39 1.72 23.87
CA ARG A 381 2.37 0.67 23.75
C ARG A 381 2.34 0.02 22.36
N GLY A 382 3.35 0.28 21.54
CA GLY A 382 3.48 -0.33 20.21
C GLY A 382 2.67 0.33 19.10
N MET A 383 2.06 1.51 19.32
CA MET A 383 1.36 2.27 18.28
C MET A 383 2.38 3.02 17.42
N VAL A 384 2.63 2.55 16.22
CA VAL A 384 3.61 3.14 15.28
C VAL A 384 2.90 4.02 14.27
N GLY A 385 3.41 5.23 14.03
CA GLY A 385 2.95 6.10 12.95
C GLY A 385 1.65 6.86 13.23
N VAL A 386 1.26 7.02 14.50
CA VAL A 386 0.04 7.75 14.91
C VAL A 386 0.18 9.27 14.88
N LYS A 387 1.38 9.82 14.71
CA LYS A 387 1.58 11.27 14.57
C LYS A 387 0.87 11.80 13.33
N GLY A 388 0.09 12.87 13.47
CA GLY A 388 -0.62 13.55 12.41
C GLY A 388 0.30 14.22 11.39
N HIS A 389 -0.28 14.61 10.26
CA HIS A 389 0.46 15.39 9.26
C HIS A 389 0.63 16.84 9.77
N ARG A 390 1.77 17.49 9.40
CA ARG A 390 2.09 18.87 9.82
C ARG A 390 1.01 19.90 9.49
N ASP A 391 0.22 19.69 8.42
CA ASP A 391 -0.83 20.61 7.97
C ASP A 391 -2.10 20.56 8.85
N VAL A 392 -2.28 19.47 9.61
CA VAL A 392 -3.42 19.28 10.52
C VAL A 392 -2.95 19.26 11.98
N GLY A 393 -1.74 18.77 12.23
CA GLY A 393 -1.25 18.50 13.58
C GLY A 393 -1.83 17.23 14.18
N GLY A 394 -1.78 17.11 15.50
CA GLY A 394 -2.40 16.04 16.26
C GLY A 394 -1.99 14.63 15.84
N PHE A 395 -2.98 13.79 15.56
CA PHE A 395 -2.83 12.36 15.37
C PHE A 395 -3.57 11.87 14.13
N ARG A 396 -3.09 10.74 13.58
CA ARG A 396 -3.76 10.05 12.49
C ARG A 396 -3.59 8.54 12.62
N ALA A 397 -4.70 7.83 12.69
CA ALA A 397 -4.74 6.38 12.61
C ALA A 397 -5.09 5.96 11.18
N SER A 398 -4.12 5.42 10.42
CA SER A 398 -4.37 4.88 9.09
C SER A 398 -4.77 3.41 9.21
N CYS A 399 -6.06 3.15 9.00
CA CYS A 399 -6.72 1.85 9.21
C CYS A 399 -7.00 1.16 7.86
N TYR A 400 -5.97 0.98 7.04
CA TYR A 400 -6.08 0.31 5.74
C TYR A 400 -6.54 -1.14 5.85
N ASN A 401 -6.82 -1.79 4.71
CA ASN A 401 -7.39 -3.13 4.66
C ASN A 401 -6.67 -4.16 5.54
N ALA A 402 -5.34 -4.10 5.61
CA ALA A 402 -4.52 -5.00 6.42
C ALA A 402 -4.53 -4.70 7.92
N MET A 403 -5.08 -3.53 8.37
CA MET A 403 -5.19 -3.24 9.79
C MET A 403 -6.22 -4.16 10.45
N SER A 404 -5.81 -4.84 11.50
CA SER A 404 -6.69 -5.73 12.25
C SER A 404 -7.66 -4.94 13.16
N ILE A 405 -8.81 -5.52 13.45
CA ILE A 405 -9.75 -4.99 14.45
C ILE A 405 -9.07 -4.87 15.81
N GLU A 406 -8.25 -5.86 16.18
CA GLU A 406 -7.45 -5.84 17.41
C GLU A 406 -6.50 -4.64 17.47
N GLY A 407 -5.88 -4.24 16.34
CA GLY A 407 -5.03 -3.03 16.29
C GLY A 407 -5.81 -1.76 16.61
N CYS A 408 -7.03 -1.63 16.07
CA CYS A 408 -7.91 -0.50 16.40
C CYS A 408 -8.36 -0.53 17.87
N GLN A 409 -8.69 -1.71 18.40
CA GLN A 409 -9.02 -1.89 19.82
C GLN A 409 -7.85 -1.55 20.74
N ALA A 410 -6.62 -1.91 20.35
CA ALA A 410 -5.41 -1.57 21.12
C ALA A 410 -5.16 -0.04 21.14
N LEU A 411 -5.41 0.66 20.03
CA LEU A 411 -5.35 2.14 20.01
C LEU A 411 -6.41 2.74 20.92
N VAL A 412 -7.65 2.24 20.88
CA VAL A 412 -8.73 2.68 21.76
C VAL A 412 -8.41 2.46 23.23
N ALA A 413 -7.87 1.28 23.59
CA ALA A 413 -7.41 1.01 24.95
C ALA A 413 -6.32 2.01 25.39
N CYS A 414 -5.36 2.29 24.51
CA CYS A 414 -4.32 3.29 24.74
C CYS A 414 -4.92 4.69 25.00
N MET A 415 -5.93 5.11 24.23
CA MET A 415 -6.61 6.40 24.41
C MET A 415 -7.37 6.47 25.75
N LYS A 416 -8.07 5.39 26.15
CA LYS A 416 -8.76 5.28 27.44
C LYS A 416 -7.80 5.33 28.61
N ASP A 417 -6.70 4.57 28.54
CA ASP A 417 -5.67 4.56 29.59
C ASP A 417 -5.03 5.94 29.74
N PHE A 418 -4.85 6.66 28.64
CA PHE A 418 -4.33 8.03 28.67
C PHE A 418 -5.33 9.01 29.28
N GLU A 419 -6.62 8.91 28.91
CA GLU A 419 -7.70 9.69 29.50
C GLU A 419 -7.80 9.50 31.01
N ALA A 420 -7.63 8.26 31.48
CA ALA A 420 -7.73 7.94 32.91
C ALA A 420 -6.60 8.53 33.76
N LYS A 421 -5.50 8.98 33.13
CA LYS A 421 -4.38 9.65 33.80
C LYS A 421 -4.57 11.17 33.91
N HIS A 422 -5.40 11.72 33.07
CA HIS A 422 -5.66 13.17 32.90
C HIS A 422 -7.14 13.52 33.13
#